data_a2cea66a87c59a05067afa85811a839a
#
_entry.id   a2cea66a87c59a05067afa85811a839a
#
_cell.length_a   1.000
_cell.length_b   1.000
_cell.length_c   1.000
_cell.angle_alpha   90.00
_cell.angle_beta   90.00
_cell.angle_gamma   90.00
#
_symmetry.space_group_name_H-M   'P 1'
#
loop_
_entity.id
_entity.type
_entity.pdbx_description
1 polymer ?
#
loop_
_entity_poly.entity_id
_entity_poly.type
_entity_poly.pdbx_seq_one_letter_code
_entity_poly.pdbx_strand_id
1 'polypeptide(L)'
;MKEMELYPLLQLAQGYLSAHYAQALVDRSKGAELRAYIAKYLYDTGYTVAGFTRESLTDRLYAEMAEYSVLTPWLKNPDIEEINVNGWDDIALTHLDGRIEKLTEHFFSPGHAVDVIKKLLHHSGMIIDSARPMSQGHLPGNTRITVLMDPIVDGERKIAASIRMLHPQRVDRESLLRTQSITDEMLSFLEMCLRFGVSFVVAGRTSSGKTTLLNSLLNSVPDSKRIYTIESGARELSLLKRDAEGRVINNVVHTLSRPSENPNSDISQEDLVMAALRFDPDVICVGEMRDAEAHSAIEASSTDHTVVTTVH
;
A
#
# COMPACT_ATOMS: atom_id res chain seq x y z
N MET A 1 -6.41 40.71 9.48
CA MET A 1 -5.79 39.39 9.16
C MET A 1 -4.29 39.55 9.38
N LYS A 2 -3.65 38.59 10.04
CA LYS A 2 -2.22 38.60 10.32
C LYS A 2 -1.59 37.53 9.48
N GLU A 3 -0.94 37.91 8.38
CA GLU A 3 -0.25 37.00 7.49
C GLU A 3 1.08 36.55 8.12
N MET A 4 1.38 35.26 8.05
CA MET A 4 2.62 34.68 8.55
C MET A 4 2.98 33.41 7.75
N GLU A 5 4.18 32.90 7.95
CA GLU A 5 4.62 31.64 7.35
C GLU A 5 3.98 30.42 8.04
N LEU A 6 3.85 29.32 7.30
CA LEU A 6 3.17 28.12 7.77
C LEU A 6 3.82 27.49 9.00
N TYR A 7 5.15 27.38 9.02
CA TYR A 7 5.88 26.70 10.11
C TYR A 7 5.78 27.46 11.46
N PRO A 8 5.99 28.78 11.54
CA PRO A 8 5.73 29.54 12.77
C PRO A 8 4.29 29.45 13.24
N LEU A 9 3.31 29.47 12.32
CA LEU A 9 1.90 29.31 12.66
C LEU A 9 1.63 27.92 13.26
N LEU A 10 2.20 26.87 12.67
CA LEU A 10 2.09 25.50 13.17
C LEU A 10 2.58 25.42 14.63
N GLN A 11 3.74 26.00 14.95
CA GLN A 11 4.30 25.99 16.30
C GLN A 11 3.39 26.70 17.31
N LEU A 12 2.85 27.86 16.93
CA LEU A 12 1.90 28.61 17.78
C LEU A 12 0.61 27.83 18.01
N ALA A 13 0.06 27.25 16.95
CA ALA A 13 -1.17 26.46 17.03
C ALA A 13 -0.96 25.19 17.86
N GLN A 14 0.16 24.48 17.70
CA GLN A 14 0.51 23.30 18.50
C GLN A 14 0.65 23.67 19.98
N GLY A 15 1.34 24.76 20.30
CA GLY A 15 1.47 25.24 21.68
C GLY A 15 0.12 25.55 22.32
N TYR A 16 -0.76 26.25 21.60
CA TYR A 16 -2.10 26.57 22.07
C TYR A 16 -2.95 25.30 22.27
N LEU A 17 -2.97 24.40 21.29
CA LEU A 17 -3.79 23.20 21.35
C LEU A 17 -3.30 22.21 22.42
N SER A 18 -1.98 22.12 22.61
CA SER A 18 -1.39 21.30 23.68
C SER A 18 -1.78 21.82 25.08
N ALA A 19 -1.83 23.12 25.25
CA ALA A 19 -2.21 23.74 26.52
C ALA A 19 -3.71 23.61 26.85
N HIS A 20 -4.59 23.61 25.84
CA HIS A 20 -6.03 23.72 26.04
C HIS A 20 -6.80 22.45 25.65
N TYR A 21 -6.27 21.63 24.73
CA TYR A 21 -6.96 20.50 24.10
C TYR A 21 -6.05 19.26 23.93
N ALA A 22 -5.16 18.99 24.87
CA ALA A 22 -4.16 17.92 24.79
C ALA A 22 -4.75 16.55 24.43
N GLN A 23 -5.94 16.21 24.94
CA GLN A 23 -6.59 14.94 24.61
C GLN A 23 -6.94 14.80 23.12
N ALA A 24 -7.31 15.88 22.44
CA ALA A 24 -7.66 15.84 21.02
C ALA A 24 -6.43 15.67 20.12
N LEU A 25 -5.23 16.02 20.59
CA LEU A 25 -3.97 15.79 19.88
C LEU A 25 -3.49 14.34 19.97
N VAL A 26 -3.83 13.63 21.05
CA VAL A 26 -3.34 12.26 21.31
C VAL A 26 -4.35 11.21 20.84
N ASP A 27 -5.65 11.49 20.98
CA ASP A 27 -6.73 10.57 20.65
C ASP A 27 -7.18 10.72 19.20
N ARG A 28 -6.82 9.78 18.36
CA ARG A 28 -7.20 9.76 16.93
C ARG A 28 -8.70 9.70 16.68
N SER A 29 -9.49 9.15 17.60
CA SER A 29 -10.95 9.13 17.48
C SER A 29 -11.56 10.52 17.51
N LYS A 30 -10.82 11.50 18.04
CA LYS A 30 -11.20 12.92 18.16
C LYS A 30 -10.71 13.80 17.00
N GLY A 31 -10.39 13.23 15.85
CA GLY A 31 -9.89 13.99 14.69
C GLY A 31 -10.83 15.11 14.24
N ALA A 32 -12.16 14.90 14.28
CA ALA A 32 -13.14 15.93 13.95
C ALA A 32 -13.14 17.08 14.97
N GLU A 33 -12.99 16.77 16.27
CA GLU A 33 -12.88 17.78 17.34
C GLU A 33 -11.59 18.59 17.17
N LEU A 34 -10.47 17.93 16.89
CA LEU A 34 -9.19 18.62 16.66
C LEU A 34 -9.28 19.59 15.48
N ARG A 35 -9.88 19.20 14.37
CA ARG A 35 -10.13 20.09 13.22
C ARG A 35 -10.97 21.32 13.62
N ALA A 36 -12.02 21.11 14.39
CA ALA A 36 -12.86 22.20 14.88
C ALA A 36 -12.09 23.17 15.79
N TYR A 37 -11.20 22.66 16.65
CA TYR A 37 -10.35 23.50 17.51
C TYR A 37 -9.31 24.28 16.71
N ILE A 38 -8.70 23.69 15.68
CA ILE A 38 -7.80 24.39 14.75
C ILE A 38 -8.54 25.49 14.01
N ALA A 39 -9.72 25.20 13.45
CA ALA A 39 -10.53 26.19 12.75
C ALA A 39 -10.92 27.35 13.65
N LYS A 40 -11.32 27.06 14.91
CA LYS A 40 -11.62 28.07 15.93
C LYS A 40 -10.39 28.92 16.26
N TYR A 41 -9.24 28.31 16.47
CA TYR A 41 -7.99 29.03 16.73
C TYR A 41 -7.64 29.99 15.60
N LEU A 42 -7.74 29.57 14.34
CA LEU A 42 -7.52 30.42 13.18
C LEU A 42 -8.54 31.54 13.06
N TYR A 43 -9.79 31.28 13.47
CA TYR A 43 -10.86 32.31 13.50
C TYR A 43 -10.56 33.37 14.56
N ASP A 44 -10.27 32.94 15.78
CA ASP A 44 -10.08 33.82 16.94
C ASP A 44 -8.82 34.69 16.82
N THR A 45 -7.75 34.15 16.24
CA THR A 45 -6.46 34.84 16.09
C THR A 45 -6.37 35.70 14.84
N GLY A 46 -7.14 35.35 13.79
CA GLY A 46 -7.11 36.01 12.49
C GLY A 46 -5.83 35.75 11.70
N TYR A 47 -5.07 34.66 12.02
CA TYR A 47 -3.88 34.27 11.26
C TYR A 47 -4.26 33.72 9.89
N THR A 48 -3.41 34.05 8.91
CA THR A 48 -3.51 33.59 7.50
C THR A 48 -2.13 33.23 6.98
N VAL A 49 -2.08 32.33 5.99
CA VAL A 49 -0.87 31.98 5.25
C VAL A 49 -1.14 32.23 3.77
N ALA A 50 -0.18 32.80 3.07
CA ALA A 50 -0.28 33.04 1.63
C ALA A 50 -0.58 31.74 0.86
N GLY A 51 -1.52 31.83 -0.09
CA GLY A 51 -1.91 30.67 -0.91
C GLY A 51 -2.91 29.70 -0.26
N PHE A 52 -3.27 29.89 1.03
CA PHE A 52 -4.23 29.03 1.72
C PHE A 52 -5.56 29.76 1.99
N THR A 53 -6.65 29.05 1.74
CA THR A 53 -7.95 29.40 2.31
C THR A 53 -7.98 29.02 3.79
N ARG A 54 -8.95 29.48 4.57
CA ARG A 54 -9.06 29.09 5.98
C ARG A 54 -9.30 27.58 6.13
N GLU A 55 -10.06 26.98 5.23
CA GLU A 55 -10.36 25.56 5.22
C GLU A 55 -9.11 24.74 4.89
N SER A 56 -8.43 25.06 3.78
CA SER A 56 -7.20 24.35 3.39
C SER A 56 -6.07 24.53 4.40
N LEU A 57 -6.00 25.69 5.08
CA LEU A 57 -5.05 25.93 6.17
C LEU A 57 -5.38 25.07 7.41
N THR A 58 -6.67 24.93 7.74
CA THR A 58 -7.11 24.03 8.82
C THR A 58 -6.71 22.59 8.52
N ASP A 59 -6.96 22.12 7.30
CA ASP A 59 -6.59 20.77 6.86
C ASP A 59 -5.08 20.56 6.86
N ARG A 60 -4.32 21.56 6.42
CA ARG A 60 -2.86 21.50 6.44
C ARG A 60 -2.31 21.40 7.87
N LEU A 61 -2.76 22.26 8.78
CA LEU A 61 -2.36 22.21 10.19
C LEU A 61 -2.77 20.89 10.85
N TYR A 62 -3.96 20.38 10.53
CA TYR A 62 -4.41 19.07 11.01
C TYR A 62 -3.50 17.93 10.51
N ALA A 63 -3.14 17.95 9.23
CA ALA A 63 -2.24 16.94 8.64
C ALA A 63 -0.87 16.94 9.32
N GLU A 64 -0.32 18.11 9.64
CA GLU A 64 0.95 18.24 10.36
C GLU A 64 0.86 17.68 11.80
N MET A 65 -0.22 17.97 12.50
CA MET A 65 -0.37 17.58 13.91
C MET A 65 -0.78 16.11 14.09
N ALA A 66 -1.76 15.65 13.34
CA ALA A 66 -2.42 14.37 13.56
C ALA A 66 -2.13 13.30 12.50
N GLU A 67 -1.74 13.68 11.27
CA GLU A 67 -1.53 12.76 10.15
C GLU A 67 -0.07 12.75 9.67
N TYR A 68 0.17 12.77 8.37
CA TYR A 68 1.48 12.55 7.74
C TYR A 68 1.96 13.75 6.93
N SER A 69 1.66 14.97 7.41
CA SER A 69 2.16 16.22 6.79
C SER A 69 1.76 16.30 5.30
N VAL A 70 2.70 16.72 4.48
CA VAL A 70 2.55 16.84 3.01
C VAL A 70 2.12 15.55 2.30
N LEU A 71 2.38 14.38 2.88
CA LEU A 71 1.99 13.09 2.28
C LEU A 71 0.49 12.77 2.46
N THR A 72 -0.17 13.39 3.43
CA THR A 72 -1.55 13.06 3.82
C THR A 72 -2.56 13.05 2.66
N PRO A 73 -2.66 14.11 1.82
CA PRO A 73 -3.64 14.13 0.74
C PRO A 73 -3.35 13.04 -0.30
N TRP A 74 -2.09 12.76 -0.56
CA TRP A 74 -1.66 11.81 -1.58
C TRP A 74 -1.82 10.35 -1.16
N LEU A 75 -1.62 10.04 0.12
CA LEU A 75 -1.91 8.71 0.67
C LEU A 75 -3.40 8.34 0.62
N LYS A 76 -4.27 9.32 0.46
CA LYS A 76 -5.73 9.15 0.37
C LYS A 76 -6.27 9.28 -1.06
N ASN A 77 -5.42 9.67 -2.00
CA ASN A 77 -5.83 9.90 -3.38
C ASN A 77 -5.82 8.59 -4.18
N PRO A 78 -6.98 8.11 -4.68
CA PRO A 78 -7.05 6.86 -5.41
C PRO A 78 -6.37 6.90 -6.80
N ASP A 79 -6.05 8.09 -7.32
CA ASP A 79 -5.40 8.24 -8.62
C ASP A 79 -3.87 8.14 -8.55
N ILE A 80 -3.31 8.03 -7.34
CA ILE A 80 -1.86 7.91 -7.13
C ILE A 80 -1.48 6.42 -6.98
N GLU A 81 -0.53 5.98 -7.79
CA GLU A 81 0.06 4.64 -7.73
C GLU A 81 1.24 4.60 -6.74
N GLU A 82 2.10 5.63 -6.79
CA GLU A 82 3.33 5.63 -5.99
C GLU A 82 3.71 7.04 -5.53
N ILE A 83 4.20 7.14 -4.30
CA ILE A 83 4.82 8.34 -3.74
C ILE A 83 6.29 8.05 -3.49
N ASN A 84 7.18 8.77 -4.15
CA ASN A 84 8.63 8.68 -4.00
C ASN A 84 9.15 9.89 -3.23
N VAL A 85 9.59 9.68 -2.01
CA VAL A 85 10.30 10.66 -1.19
C VAL A 85 11.80 10.43 -1.42
N ASN A 86 12.43 11.27 -2.23
CA ASN A 86 13.87 11.20 -2.51
C ASN A 86 14.69 12.02 -1.51
N GLY A 87 14.02 12.75 -0.66
CA GLY A 87 14.54 13.61 0.38
C GLY A 87 13.45 14.49 0.97
N TRP A 88 13.79 15.29 1.95
CA TRP A 88 12.82 16.16 2.64
C TRP A 88 12.20 17.23 1.71
N ASP A 89 12.92 17.64 0.66
CA ASP A 89 12.59 18.69 -0.31
C ASP A 89 12.31 18.15 -1.72
N ASP A 90 12.32 16.82 -1.91
CA ASP A 90 12.13 16.19 -3.21
C ASP A 90 11.14 15.04 -3.12
N ILE A 91 9.88 15.32 -3.46
CA ILE A 91 8.79 14.35 -3.46
C ILE A 91 8.22 14.26 -4.88
N ALA A 92 8.11 13.04 -5.39
CA ALA A 92 7.51 12.75 -6.69
C ALA A 92 6.32 11.81 -6.54
N LEU A 93 5.28 12.06 -7.29
CA LEU A 93 4.10 11.22 -7.42
C LEU A 93 4.11 10.50 -8.77
N THR A 94 3.73 9.24 -8.77
CA THR A 94 3.40 8.50 -9.99
C THR A 94 1.89 8.25 -9.98
N HIS A 95 1.22 8.74 -11.01
CA HIS A 95 -0.22 8.55 -11.19
C HIS A 95 -0.53 7.21 -11.85
N LEU A 96 -1.76 6.71 -11.73
CA LEU A 96 -2.22 5.47 -12.38
C LEU A 96 -2.09 5.47 -13.90
N ASP A 97 -2.08 6.65 -14.55
CA ASP A 97 -1.85 6.82 -15.98
C ASP A 97 -0.35 6.82 -16.38
N GLY A 98 0.55 6.64 -15.41
CA GLY A 98 2.00 6.65 -15.60
C GLY A 98 2.64 8.04 -15.61
N ARG A 99 1.89 9.11 -15.44
CA ARG A 99 2.40 10.48 -15.36
C ARG A 99 3.17 10.66 -14.05
N ILE A 100 4.34 11.28 -14.12
CA ILE A 100 5.16 11.62 -12.96
C ILE A 100 5.02 13.13 -12.70
N GLU A 101 4.75 13.48 -11.46
CA GLU A 101 4.60 14.86 -10.98
C GLU A 101 5.55 15.11 -9.80
N LYS A 102 6.33 16.19 -9.85
CA LYS A 102 7.11 16.66 -8.73
C LYS A 102 6.28 17.62 -7.89
N LEU A 103 6.21 17.37 -6.59
CA LEU A 103 5.51 18.29 -5.69
C LEU A 103 6.34 19.55 -5.44
N THR A 104 5.66 20.67 -5.39
CA THR A 104 6.23 21.95 -4.92
C THR A 104 6.21 22.04 -3.39
N GLU A 105 5.27 21.35 -2.75
CA GLU A 105 5.21 21.24 -1.30
C GLU A 105 6.16 20.15 -0.81
N HIS A 106 6.83 20.41 0.29
CA HIS A 106 7.83 19.51 0.89
C HIS A 106 7.75 19.55 2.43
N PHE A 107 8.53 18.72 3.09
CA PHE A 107 8.69 18.77 4.55
C PHE A 107 9.45 20.04 4.96
N PHE A 108 9.29 20.47 6.21
CA PHE A 108 9.93 21.70 6.70
C PHE A 108 11.45 21.56 6.88
N SER A 109 11.94 20.34 7.08
CA SER A 109 13.36 20.06 7.29
C SER A 109 13.66 18.56 7.13
N PRO A 110 14.95 18.17 6.99
CA PRO A 110 15.35 16.77 7.02
C PRO A 110 14.85 16.02 8.27
N GLY A 111 14.94 16.66 9.45
CA GLY A 111 14.46 16.08 10.71
C GLY A 111 12.96 15.86 10.71
N HIS A 112 12.20 16.84 10.22
CA HIS A 112 10.74 16.72 10.10
C HIS A 112 10.33 15.57 9.17
N ALA A 113 11.00 15.40 8.03
CA ALA A 113 10.74 14.27 7.13
C ALA A 113 10.97 12.91 7.84
N VAL A 114 12.08 12.79 8.59
CA VAL A 114 12.37 11.59 9.40
C VAL A 114 11.26 11.32 10.41
N ASP A 115 10.78 12.34 11.14
CA ASP A 115 9.74 12.17 12.15
C ASP A 115 8.40 11.75 11.55
N VAL A 116 8.00 12.34 10.42
CA VAL A 116 6.77 11.98 9.72
C VAL A 116 6.82 10.55 9.18
N ILE A 117 7.94 10.15 8.55
CA ILE A 117 8.09 8.79 8.03
C ILE A 117 8.17 7.76 9.18
N LYS A 118 8.87 8.05 10.28
CA LYS A 118 8.87 7.20 11.47
C LYS A 118 7.48 7.04 12.05
N LYS A 119 6.71 8.12 12.14
CA LYS A 119 5.31 8.09 12.58
C LYS A 119 4.45 7.20 11.67
N LEU A 120 4.66 7.26 10.34
CA LEU A 120 3.97 6.42 9.37
C LEU A 120 4.29 4.93 9.57
N LEU A 121 5.58 4.58 9.72
CA LEU A 121 6.03 3.21 9.97
C LEU A 121 5.53 2.67 11.30
N HIS A 122 5.61 3.46 12.37
CA HIS A 122 5.22 3.05 13.72
C HIS A 122 3.76 2.61 13.81
N HIS A 123 2.86 3.24 13.05
CA HIS A 123 1.46 2.85 12.99
C HIS A 123 1.22 1.46 12.39
N SER A 124 2.21 0.92 11.69
CA SER A 124 2.17 -0.43 11.14
C SER A 124 3.10 -1.40 11.89
N GLY A 125 3.57 -0.99 13.07
CA GLY A 125 4.46 -1.80 13.91
C GLY A 125 5.89 -1.92 13.38
N MET A 126 6.27 -1.08 12.39
CA MET A 126 7.62 -1.06 11.82
C MET A 126 8.50 -0.03 12.54
N ILE A 127 9.77 -0.35 12.65
CA ILE A 127 10.78 0.50 13.29
C ILE A 127 11.91 0.76 12.30
N ILE A 128 12.43 1.97 12.32
CA ILE A 128 13.64 2.38 11.59
C ILE A 128 14.48 3.31 12.48
N ASP A 129 15.76 3.06 12.53
CA ASP A 129 16.73 3.87 13.26
C ASP A 129 18.12 3.78 12.62
N SER A 130 19.13 4.43 13.20
CA SER A 130 20.50 4.43 12.66
C SER A 130 21.20 3.06 12.76
N ALA A 131 20.74 2.17 13.63
CA ALA A 131 21.25 0.80 13.70
C ALA A 131 20.59 -0.10 12.67
N ARG A 132 19.36 0.23 12.26
CA ARG A 132 18.58 -0.43 11.21
C ARG A 132 18.06 0.62 10.24
N PRO A 133 18.91 1.10 9.34
CA PRO A 133 18.59 2.24 8.47
C PRO A 133 17.69 1.85 7.27
N MET A 134 17.22 0.61 7.17
CA MET A 134 16.29 0.14 6.16
C MET A 134 15.08 -0.53 6.81
N SER A 135 13.89 -0.18 6.35
CA SER A 135 12.64 -0.82 6.75
C SER A 135 11.76 -1.09 5.53
N GLN A 136 11.17 -2.27 5.47
CA GLN A 136 10.23 -2.67 4.42
C GLN A 136 9.00 -3.30 5.06
N GLY A 137 7.83 -3.03 4.50
CA GLY A 137 6.60 -3.63 5.00
C GLY A 137 5.35 -3.02 4.39
N HIS A 138 4.26 -3.08 5.16
CA HIS A 138 2.93 -2.69 4.71
C HIS A 138 2.30 -1.70 5.66
N LEU A 139 1.70 -0.69 5.05
CA LEU A 139 0.80 0.24 5.71
C LEU A 139 -0.66 -0.24 5.56
N PRO A 140 -1.58 0.22 6.42
CA PRO A 140 -3.00 0.00 6.20
C PRO A 140 -3.45 0.44 4.81
N GLY A 141 -4.49 -0.20 4.27
CA GLY A 141 -5.00 0.15 2.93
C GLY A 141 -4.24 -0.47 1.77
N ASN A 142 -3.59 -1.63 2.00
CA ASN A 142 -2.88 -2.37 0.96
C ASN A 142 -1.74 -1.57 0.31
N THR A 143 -1.00 -0.85 1.13
CA THR A 143 0.11 0.02 0.70
C THR A 143 1.44 -0.59 1.10
N ARG A 144 2.33 -0.78 0.14
CA ARG A 144 3.70 -1.24 0.38
C ARG A 144 4.61 -0.03 0.62
N ILE A 145 5.52 -0.15 1.59
CA ILE A 145 6.50 0.90 1.88
C ILE A 145 7.90 0.31 2.00
N THR A 146 8.86 1.00 1.41
CA THR A 146 10.29 0.78 1.62
C THR A 146 10.91 2.11 2.02
N VAL A 147 11.65 2.12 3.12
CA VAL A 147 12.30 3.32 3.67
C VAL A 147 13.77 3.06 3.87
N LEU A 148 14.58 4.02 3.50
CA LEU A 148 16.02 4.09 3.76
C LEU A 148 16.30 5.38 4.53
N MET A 149 17.23 5.34 5.50
CA MET A 149 17.64 6.55 6.21
C MET A 149 19.15 6.59 6.43
N ASP A 150 19.64 7.72 6.90
CA ASP A 150 21.03 7.89 7.35
C ASP A 150 21.44 6.72 8.29
N PRO A 151 22.64 6.07 8.10
CA PRO A 151 23.77 6.49 7.28
C PRO A 151 23.82 5.95 5.82
N ILE A 152 22.79 5.26 5.32
CA ILE A 152 22.78 4.69 3.97
C ILE A 152 22.15 5.63 2.91
N VAL A 153 21.62 6.75 3.33
CA VAL A 153 21.14 7.85 2.50
C VAL A 153 22.00 9.08 2.77
N ASP A 154 22.13 9.96 1.77
CA ASP A 154 22.83 11.21 1.89
C ASP A 154 22.42 11.98 3.16
N GLY A 155 23.43 12.39 3.95
CA GLY A 155 23.24 13.04 5.25
C GLY A 155 22.48 14.37 5.19
N GLU A 156 22.46 15.06 4.06
CA GLU A 156 21.67 16.27 3.85
C GLU A 156 20.18 15.93 3.64
N ARG A 157 19.88 14.82 2.99
CA ARG A 157 18.52 14.36 2.73
C ARG A 157 17.93 13.53 3.86
N LYS A 158 18.79 12.80 4.57
CA LYS A 158 18.54 11.93 5.75
C LYS A 158 17.56 10.78 5.57
N ILE A 159 16.61 10.83 4.64
CA ILE A 159 15.60 9.80 4.45
C ILE A 159 15.16 9.74 3.00
N ALA A 160 14.90 8.53 2.52
CA ALA A 160 14.23 8.26 1.26
C ALA A 160 13.16 7.20 1.49
N ALA A 161 12.03 7.29 0.79
CA ALA A 161 10.96 6.32 0.89
C ALA A 161 10.26 6.14 -0.46
N SER A 162 9.90 4.89 -0.77
CA SER A 162 8.96 4.54 -1.83
C SER A 162 7.71 3.96 -1.18
N ILE A 163 6.58 4.57 -1.46
CA ILE A 163 5.26 4.20 -0.92
C ILE A 163 4.37 3.87 -2.11
N ARG A 164 4.12 2.59 -2.33
CA ARG A 164 3.30 2.11 -3.44
C ARG A 164 1.93 1.68 -2.96
N MET A 165 0.92 2.40 -3.43
CA MET A 165 -0.47 2.11 -3.16
C MET A 165 -0.96 1.08 -4.17
N LEU A 166 -1.25 -0.12 -3.68
CA LEU A 166 -1.75 -1.19 -4.53
C LEU A 166 -3.27 -1.06 -4.59
N HIS A 167 -3.75 -0.66 -5.74
CA HIS A 167 -5.16 -0.65 -6.07
C HIS A 167 -5.47 -1.96 -6.82
N PRO A 168 -5.89 -3.04 -6.13
CA PRO A 168 -6.25 -4.26 -6.81
C PRO A 168 -7.48 -3.99 -7.68
N GLN A 169 -7.21 -3.54 -8.89
CA GLN A 169 -8.26 -3.32 -9.88
C GLN A 169 -8.78 -4.68 -10.32
N ARG A 170 -10.08 -4.84 -10.21
CA ARG A 170 -10.76 -5.98 -10.78
C ARG A 170 -10.81 -5.80 -12.29
N VAL A 171 -9.72 -6.15 -12.96
CA VAL A 171 -9.72 -6.22 -14.42
C VAL A 171 -10.49 -7.47 -14.80
N ASP A 172 -11.65 -7.24 -15.36
CA ASP A 172 -12.52 -8.30 -15.85
C ASP A 172 -12.14 -8.74 -17.28
N ARG A 173 -12.75 -9.85 -17.69
CA ARG A 173 -12.61 -10.42 -19.04
C ARG A 173 -12.87 -9.37 -20.12
N GLU A 174 -13.93 -8.58 -20.00
CA GLU A 174 -14.31 -7.55 -20.96
C GLU A 174 -13.22 -6.49 -21.15
N SER A 175 -12.60 -6.06 -20.06
CA SER A 175 -11.52 -5.08 -20.08
C SER A 175 -10.29 -5.58 -20.84
N LEU A 176 -9.90 -6.85 -20.63
CA LEU A 176 -8.77 -7.47 -21.34
C LEU A 176 -9.03 -7.58 -22.85
N LEU A 177 -10.25 -7.94 -23.24
CA LEU A 177 -10.64 -8.02 -24.64
C LEU A 177 -10.74 -6.64 -25.29
N ARG A 178 -11.34 -5.67 -24.61
CA ARG A 178 -11.50 -4.30 -25.11
C ARG A 178 -10.15 -3.61 -25.33
N THR A 179 -9.18 -3.85 -24.45
CA THR A 179 -7.80 -3.32 -24.59
C THR A 179 -6.96 -4.12 -25.57
N GLN A 180 -7.51 -5.19 -26.16
CA GLN A 180 -6.81 -6.10 -27.06
C GLN A 180 -5.52 -6.70 -26.46
N SER A 181 -5.47 -6.81 -25.13
CA SER A 181 -4.35 -7.42 -24.41
C SER A 181 -4.25 -8.91 -24.66
N ILE A 182 -5.38 -9.56 -24.96
CA ILE A 182 -5.50 -10.99 -25.26
C ILE A 182 -6.72 -11.20 -26.16
N THR A 183 -6.71 -12.24 -27.02
CA THR A 183 -7.87 -12.61 -27.81
C THR A 183 -8.86 -13.42 -26.99
N ASP A 184 -10.14 -13.43 -27.42
CA ASP A 184 -11.18 -14.23 -26.74
C ASP A 184 -10.86 -15.73 -26.76
N GLU A 185 -10.32 -16.25 -27.86
CA GLU A 185 -9.91 -17.63 -28.00
C GLU A 185 -8.79 -18.01 -27.01
N MET A 186 -7.74 -17.17 -26.91
CA MET A 186 -6.63 -17.40 -25.98
C MET A 186 -7.11 -17.35 -24.52
N LEU A 187 -7.95 -16.37 -24.17
CA LEU A 187 -8.45 -16.24 -22.82
C LEU A 187 -9.34 -17.43 -22.44
N SER A 188 -10.23 -17.83 -23.34
CA SER A 188 -11.11 -19.01 -23.17
C SER A 188 -10.31 -20.29 -23.01
N PHE A 189 -9.19 -20.44 -23.74
CA PHE A 189 -8.28 -21.57 -23.60
C PHE A 189 -7.62 -21.60 -22.22
N LEU A 190 -7.12 -20.47 -21.72
CA LEU A 190 -6.51 -20.36 -20.39
C LEU A 190 -7.52 -20.62 -19.26
N GLU A 191 -8.72 -20.08 -19.39
CA GLU A 191 -9.82 -20.36 -18.45
C GLU A 191 -10.20 -21.84 -18.42
N MET A 192 -10.19 -22.51 -19.58
CA MET A 192 -10.41 -23.93 -19.69
C MET A 192 -9.28 -24.72 -19.02
N CYS A 193 -8.02 -24.35 -19.26
CA CYS A 193 -6.86 -24.98 -18.58
C CYS A 193 -7.03 -24.92 -17.06
N LEU A 194 -7.37 -23.75 -16.52
CA LEU A 194 -7.58 -23.58 -15.08
C LEU A 194 -8.75 -24.40 -14.55
N ARG A 195 -9.86 -24.48 -15.30
CA ARG A 195 -11.03 -25.28 -14.93
C ARG A 195 -10.73 -26.78 -14.87
N PHE A 196 -9.84 -27.27 -15.73
CA PHE A 196 -9.43 -28.69 -15.81
C PHE A 196 -8.18 -29.01 -14.98
N GLY A 197 -7.73 -28.10 -14.12
CA GLY A 197 -6.65 -28.37 -13.18
C GLY A 197 -5.23 -28.33 -13.80
N VAL A 198 -5.08 -27.63 -14.93
CA VAL A 198 -3.76 -27.45 -15.55
C VAL A 198 -2.99 -26.36 -14.84
N SER A 199 -1.84 -26.72 -14.25
CA SER A 199 -0.90 -25.75 -13.67
C SER A 199 -0.18 -24.98 -14.77
N PHE A 200 0.03 -23.68 -14.59
CA PHE A 200 0.76 -22.84 -15.55
C PHE A 200 1.47 -21.65 -14.89
N VAL A 201 2.41 -21.10 -15.64
CA VAL A 201 3.22 -19.95 -15.23
C VAL A 201 3.02 -18.81 -16.22
N VAL A 202 2.78 -17.59 -15.71
CA VAL A 202 2.73 -16.37 -16.50
C VAL A 202 4.09 -15.67 -16.39
N ALA A 203 4.86 -15.65 -17.46
CA ALA A 203 6.18 -15.04 -17.50
C ALA A 203 6.16 -13.69 -18.24
N GLY A 204 6.99 -12.74 -17.82
CA GLY A 204 7.12 -11.45 -18.51
C GLY A 204 7.81 -10.39 -17.65
N ARG A 205 8.17 -9.27 -18.27
CA ARG A 205 8.84 -8.14 -17.58
C ARG A 205 7.97 -7.50 -16.51
N THR A 206 8.61 -6.78 -15.58
CA THR A 206 7.89 -5.92 -14.62
C THR A 206 6.89 -5.01 -15.33
N SER A 207 5.73 -4.80 -14.74
CA SER A 207 4.64 -3.98 -15.28
C SER A 207 4.08 -4.43 -16.65
N SER A 208 4.30 -5.69 -17.06
CA SER A 208 3.73 -6.25 -18.30
C SER A 208 2.30 -6.77 -18.17
N GLY A 209 1.66 -6.63 -17.01
CA GLY A 209 0.29 -7.08 -16.76
C GLY A 209 0.14 -8.55 -16.31
N LYS A 210 1.22 -9.23 -15.89
CA LYS A 210 1.18 -10.62 -15.41
C LYS A 210 0.15 -10.84 -14.30
N THR A 211 0.25 -10.06 -13.22
CA THR A 211 -0.66 -10.15 -12.08
C THR A 211 -2.10 -9.79 -12.48
N THR A 212 -2.27 -8.85 -13.41
CA THR A 212 -3.57 -8.46 -13.96
C THR A 212 -4.24 -9.61 -14.70
N LEU A 213 -3.49 -10.28 -15.60
CA LEU A 213 -3.98 -11.46 -16.31
C LEU A 213 -4.30 -12.60 -15.34
N LEU A 214 -3.39 -12.88 -14.41
CA LEU A 214 -3.58 -13.93 -13.40
C LEU A 214 -4.82 -13.65 -12.54
N ASN A 215 -5.03 -12.40 -12.10
CA ASN A 215 -6.20 -11.99 -11.34
C ASN A 215 -7.51 -12.21 -12.14
N SER A 216 -7.53 -11.87 -13.41
CA SER A 216 -8.68 -12.11 -14.30
C SER A 216 -8.99 -13.60 -14.45
N LEU A 217 -7.97 -14.43 -14.68
CA LEU A 217 -8.11 -15.88 -14.81
C LEU A 217 -8.63 -16.52 -13.50
N LEU A 218 -8.07 -16.13 -12.35
CA LEU A 218 -8.53 -16.64 -11.05
C LEU A 218 -9.97 -16.23 -10.73
N ASN A 219 -10.42 -15.06 -11.20
CA ASN A 219 -11.82 -14.64 -11.06
C ASN A 219 -12.79 -15.46 -11.92
N SER A 220 -12.31 -16.22 -12.93
CA SER A 220 -13.12 -17.14 -13.73
C SER A 220 -13.32 -18.52 -13.08
N VAL A 221 -12.56 -18.81 -12.03
CA VAL A 221 -12.74 -20.06 -11.25
C VAL A 221 -14.11 -20.09 -10.63
N PRO A 222 -14.84 -21.23 -10.70
CA PRO A 222 -16.15 -21.38 -10.08
C PRO A 222 -16.13 -21.06 -8.58
N ASP A 223 -17.16 -20.40 -8.07
CA ASP A 223 -17.23 -19.94 -6.67
C ASP A 223 -17.23 -21.10 -5.65
N SER A 224 -17.58 -22.31 -6.08
CA SER A 224 -17.50 -23.53 -5.28
C SER A 224 -16.08 -24.06 -5.09
N LYS A 225 -15.13 -23.64 -5.93
CA LYS A 225 -13.74 -24.05 -5.88
C LYS A 225 -12.96 -23.20 -4.89
N ARG A 226 -12.07 -23.84 -4.13
CA ARG A 226 -11.25 -23.17 -3.14
C ARG A 226 -9.95 -22.65 -3.74
N ILE A 227 -9.75 -21.35 -3.66
CA ILE A 227 -8.51 -20.70 -4.09
C ILE A 227 -7.71 -20.29 -2.84
N TYR A 228 -6.43 -20.66 -2.83
CA TYR A 228 -5.48 -20.22 -1.80
C TYR A 228 -4.41 -19.37 -2.44
N THR A 229 -4.30 -18.10 -2.06
CA THR A 229 -3.28 -17.20 -2.61
C THR A 229 -2.16 -16.95 -1.63
N ILE A 230 -0.94 -16.91 -2.15
CA ILE A 230 0.28 -16.63 -1.42
C ILE A 230 0.97 -15.45 -2.08
N GLU A 231 1.01 -14.32 -1.40
CA GLU A 231 1.58 -13.09 -1.93
C GLU A 231 2.69 -12.58 -1.00
N SER A 232 3.68 -11.93 -1.57
CA SER A 232 4.77 -11.31 -0.82
C SER A 232 4.60 -9.81 -0.81
N GLY A 233 4.57 -9.29 0.37
CA GLY A 233 4.66 -7.87 0.49
C GLY A 233 3.31 -7.15 0.55
N ALA A 234 2.38 -7.36 -0.34
CA ALA A 234 1.03 -6.78 -0.30
C ALA A 234 0.08 -7.59 -1.17
N ARG A 235 -1.21 -7.39 -0.96
CA ARG A 235 -2.23 -8.05 -1.75
C ARG A 235 -2.43 -7.33 -3.07
N GLU A 236 -2.03 -7.99 -4.16
CA GLU A 236 -2.26 -7.53 -5.53
C GLU A 236 -3.52 -8.20 -6.14
N LEU A 237 -3.87 -9.39 -5.66
CA LEU A 237 -5.02 -10.15 -6.14
C LEU A 237 -6.33 -9.71 -5.47
N SER A 238 -7.36 -9.41 -6.27
CA SER A 238 -8.70 -9.03 -5.83
C SER A 238 -9.71 -10.09 -6.26
N LEU A 239 -9.85 -11.13 -5.45
CA LEU A 239 -10.64 -12.33 -5.79
C LEU A 239 -11.96 -12.44 -5.00
N LEU A 240 -12.12 -11.71 -3.89
CA LEU A 240 -13.32 -11.81 -3.07
C LEU A 240 -14.53 -11.25 -3.81
N LYS A 241 -15.52 -12.09 -4.07
CA LYS A 241 -16.83 -11.73 -4.62
C LYS A 241 -17.82 -11.54 -3.48
N ARG A 242 -18.67 -10.52 -3.60
CA ARG A 242 -19.68 -10.21 -2.56
C ARG A 242 -21.05 -10.08 -3.19
N ASP A 243 -22.07 -10.49 -2.42
CA ASP A 243 -23.46 -10.25 -2.77
C ASP A 243 -23.89 -8.80 -2.49
N ALA A 244 -25.16 -8.50 -2.75
CA ALA A 244 -25.74 -7.17 -2.51
C ALA A 244 -25.71 -6.76 -1.03
N GLU A 245 -25.67 -7.73 -0.11
CA GLU A 245 -25.58 -7.52 1.34
C GLU A 245 -24.14 -7.44 1.84
N GLY A 246 -23.14 -7.53 0.94
CA GLY A 246 -21.71 -7.43 1.25
C GLY A 246 -21.08 -8.73 1.78
N ARG A 247 -21.80 -9.86 1.80
CA ARG A 247 -21.28 -11.15 2.24
C ARG A 247 -20.44 -11.80 1.16
N VAL A 248 -19.33 -12.44 1.56
CA VAL A 248 -18.47 -13.17 0.62
C VAL A 248 -19.20 -14.42 0.12
N ILE A 249 -19.26 -14.61 -1.20
CA ILE A 249 -19.99 -15.70 -1.87
C ILE A 249 -19.08 -16.75 -2.51
N ASN A 250 -17.79 -16.51 -2.61
CA ASN A 250 -16.81 -17.45 -3.14
C ASN A 250 -15.81 -17.92 -2.06
N ASN A 251 -15.06 -18.99 -2.34
CA ASN A 251 -14.18 -19.64 -1.39
C ASN A 251 -12.71 -19.27 -1.66
N VAL A 252 -12.22 -18.21 -1.02
CA VAL A 252 -10.85 -17.71 -1.22
C VAL A 252 -10.18 -17.47 0.13
N VAL A 253 -8.96 -18.00 0.27
CA VAL A 253 -8.05 -17.72 1.37
C VAL A 253 -6.89 -16.88 0.83
N HIS A 254 -6.78 -15.65 1.29
CA HIS A 254 -5.63 -14.79 0.96
C HIS A 254 -4.59 -14.86 2.06
N THR A 255 -3.35 -15.16 1.71
CA THR A 255 -2.23 -15.12 2.66
C THR A 255 -1.11 -14.21 2.17
N LEU A 256 -0.37 -13.66 3.13
CA LEU A 256 0.79 -12.82 2.88
C LEU A 256 1.97 -13.36 3.67
N SER A 257 3.14 -13.45 3.04
CA SER A 257 4.38 -13.72 3.77
C SER A 257 4.65 -12.60 4.77
N ARG A 258 5.27 -12.95 5.88
CA ARG A 258 5.59 -12.03 6.97
C ARG A 258 7.08 -12.14 7.28
N PRO A 259 7.94 -11.40 6.58
CA PRO A 259 9.36 -11.36 6.90
C PRO A 259 9.55 -10.78 8.31
N SER A 260 10.35 -11.46 9.14
CA SER A 260 10.65 -11.04 10.50
C SER A 260 12.08 -11.44 10.87
N GLU A 261 12.76 -10.61 11.65
CA GLU A 261 14.07 -10.96 12.22
C GLU A 261 13.99 -12.02 13.33
N ASN A 262 12.82 -12.18 13.94
CA ASN A 262 12.55 -13.25 14.86
C ASN A 262 12.14 -14.50 14.05
N PRO A 263 12.96 -15.57 14.03
CA PRO A 263 12.66 -16.79 13.28
C PRO A 263 11.31 -17.42 13.62
N ASN A 264 10.83 -17.24 14.85
CA ASN A 264 9.52 -17.76 15.28
C ASN A 264 8.33 -16.94 14.74
N SER A 265 8.59 -15.77 14.18
CA SER A 265 7.58 -14.86 13.62
C SER A 265 7.76 -14.63 12.13
N ASP A 266 8.83 -15.17 11.56
CA ASP A 266 9.09 -15.16 10.12
C ASP A 266 8.24 -16.22 9.45
N ILE A 267 7.44 -15.82 8.48
CA ILE A 267 6.60 -16.70 7.67
C ILE A 267 6.94 -16.47 6.21
N SER A 268 7.65 -17.41 5.64
CA SER A 268 8.06 -17.36 4.23
C SER A 268 6.92 -17.73 3.28
N GLN A 269 7.11 -17.49 1.97
CA GLN A 269 6.17 -18.00 0.97
C GLN A 269 6.20 -19.54 0.94
N GLU A 270 7.35 -20.17 1.16
CA GLU A 270 7.49 -21.62 1.26
C GLU A 270 6.66 -22.21 2.39
N ASP A 271 6.68 -21.60 3.60
CA ASP A 271 5.84 -22.01 4.72
C ASP A 271 4.35 -21.93 4.37
N LEU A 272 3.96 -20.92 3.62
CA LEU A 272 2.58 -20.74 3.19
C LEU A 272 2.17 -21.75 2.11
N VAL A 273 3.07 -22.17 1.20
CA VAL A 273 2.80 -23.26 0.27
C VAL A 273 2.59 -24.57 1.04
N MET A 274 3.45 -24.87 2.00
CA MET A 274 3.32 -26.08 2.84
C MET A 274 2.05 -26.04 3.71
N ALA A 275 1.64 -24.86 4.16
CA ALA A 275 0.38 -24.67 4.85
C ALA A 275 -0.83 -24.89 3.92
N ALA A 276 -0.75 -24.38 2.68
CA ALA A 276 -1.83 -24.51 1.69
C ALA A 276 -2.27 -25.96 1.49
N LEU A 277 -1.32 -26.91 1.44
CA LEU A 277 -1.60 -28.35 1.29
C LEU A 277 -2.52 -28.93 2.39
N ARG A 278 -2.66 -28.23 3.53
CA ARG A 278 -3.56 -28.62 4.64
C ARG A 278 -4.91 -27.91 4.60
N PHE A 279 -5.10 -26.98 3.65
CA PHE A 279 -6.34 -26.26 3.46
C PHE A 279 -7.25 -26.86 2.38
N ASP A 280 -6.80 -27.95 1.75
CA ASP A 280 -7.52 -28.63 0.67
C ASP A 280 -7.99 -27.65 -0.44
N PRO A 281 -7.07 -26.91 -1.07
CA PRO A 281 -7.42 -25.96 -2.11
C PRO A 281 -7.50 -26.66 -3.47
N ASP A 282 -8.45 -26.25 -4.31
CA ASP A 282 -8.50 -26.65 -5.72
C ASP A 282 -7.40 -25.92 -6.53
N VAL A 283 -7.09 -24.67 -6.15
CA VAL A 283 -6.10 -23.83 -6.82
C VAL A 283 -5.19 -23.15 -5.79
N ILE A 284 -3.89 -23.34 -5.93
CA ILE A 284 -2.85 -22.59 -5.20
C ILE A 284 -2.28 -21.53 -6.15
N CYS A 285 -2.37 -20.28 -5.76
CA CYS A 285 -1.78 -19.19 -6.52
C CYS A 285 -0.60 -18.60 -5.74
N VAL A 286 0.61 -18.75 -6.25
CA VAL A 286 1.78 -18.03 -5.75
C VAL A 286 1.94 -16.77 -6.61
N GLY A 287 1.73 -15.61 -6.01
CA GLY A 287 1.67 -14.33 -6.74
C GLY A 287 2.91 -14.07 -7.58
N GLU A 288 4.09 -14.35 -7.04
CA GLU A 288 5.37 -14.28 -7.74
C GLU A 288 6.35 -15.30 -7.13
N MET A 289 6.97 -16.12 -7.97
CA MET A 289 8.03 -17.05 -7.55
C MET A 289 9.41 -16.51 -7.93
N ARG A 290 10.35 -16.60 -6.98
CA ARG A 290 11.73 -16.13 -7.16
C ARG A 290 12.77 -17.14 -6.72
N ASP A 291 12.55 -17.87 -5.63
CA ASP A 291 13.54 -18.70 -4.94
C ASP A 291 12.98 -20.06 -4.47
N ALA A 292 13.15 -20.37 -3.19
CA ALA A 292 12.84 -21.67 -2.58
C ALA A 292 11.37 -22.09 -2.72
N GLU A 293 10.44 -21.12 -2.70
CA GLU A 293 9.02 -21.38 -2.89
C GLU A 293 8.68 -22.04 -4.22
N ALA A 294 9.54 -21.88 -5.24
CA ALA A 294 9.35 -22.53 -6.54
C ALA A 294 9.40 -24.04 -6.43
N HIS A 295 10.31 -24.58 -5.62
CA HIS A 295 10.43 -26.02 -5.39
C HIS A 295 9.16 -26.58 -4.73
N SER A 296 8.72 -25.96 -3.63
CA SER A 296 7.52 -26.37 -2.90
C SER A 296 6.24 -26.23 -3.74
N ALA A 297 6.16 -25.22 -4.61
CA ALA A 297 5.05 -25.07 -5.54
C ALA A 297 5.01 -26.15 -6.63
N ILE A 298 6.18 -26.59 -7.14
CA ILE A 298 6.29 -27.72 -8.07
C ILE A 298 5.87 -29.03 -7.38
N GLU A 299 6.31 -29.26 -6.15
CA GLU A 299 5.88 -30.42 -5.36
C GLU A 299 4.36 -30.40 -5.15
N ALA A 300 3.78 -29.26 -4.79
CA ALA A 300 2.33 -29.12 -4.66
C ALA A 300 1.59 -29.44 -5.96
N SER A 301 2.11 -29.01 -7.12
CA SER A 301 1.52 -29.35 -8.42
C SER A 301 1.57 -30.84 -8.75
N SER A 302 2.46 -31.59 -8.11
CA SER A 302 2.58 -33.03 -8.26
C SER A 302 1.62 -33.83 -7.36
N THR A 303 0.91 -33.15 -6.45
CA THR A 303 0.00 -33.72 -5.46
C THR A 303 -1.49 -33.40 -5.74
N ASP A 304 -1.87 -33.34 -7.01
CA ASP A 304 -3.25 -33.11 -7.49
C ASP A 304 -3.79 -31.68 -7.26
N HIS A 305 -2.90 -30.71 -6.96
CA HIS A 305 -3.30 -29.29 -6.82
C HIS A 305 -2.97 -28.53 -8.11
N THR A 306 -3.90 -27.69 -8.54
CA THR A 306 -3.61 -26.73 -9.62
C THR A 306 -2.76 -25.59 -9.07
N VAL A 307 -1.56 -25.43 -9.57
CA VAL A 307 -0.66 -24.33 -9.16
C VAL A 307 -0.53 -23.32 -10.30
N VAL A 308 -0.76 -22.06 -9.98
CA VAL A 308 -0.60 -20.94 -10.92
C VAL A 308 0.27 -19.86 -10.29
N THR A 309 1.13 -19.25 -11.11
CA THR A 309 2.08 -18.26 -10.61
C THR A 309 2.53 -17.29 -11.67
N THR A 310 3.26 -16.25 -11.24
CA THR A 310 4.01 -15.37 -12.15
C THR A 310 5.51 -15.46 -11.89
N VAL A 311 6.31 -15.27 -12.94
CA VAL A 311 7.77 -15.16 -12.87
C VAL A 311 8.28 -14.01 -13.73
N HIS A 312 9.45 -13.49 -13.41
CA HIS A 312 10.16 -12.48 -14.18
C HIS A 312 11.10 -13.09 -15.21
#